data_0a455d4d6488c05c261e7b712f0505c4
#
_entry.id   0a455d4d6488c05c261e7b712f0505c4
#
_cell.length_a   1.000
_cell.length_b   1.000
_cell.length_c   1.000
_cell.angle_alpha   90.00
_cell.angle_beta   90.00
_cell.angle_gamma   90.00
#
_symmetry.space_group_name_H-M   'P 1'
#
loop_
_entity.id
_entity.type
_entity.pdbx_description
1 polymer ?
#
loop_
_entity_poly.entity_id
_entity_poly.type
_entity_poly.pdbx_seq_one_letter_code
_entity_poly.pdbx_strand_id
1 'polypeptide(L)'
;MFKGKYLGLLVVAAMLVLIAAQCGPPPTPETITVVETVVVEKEVQGETVTVVETVEVEKEVVKEVEVEKVVTVEVEAAAPAKPFEGVEINVLTFTGPQIAEPLQRRGPDFTELTGATVNVIIVPFSDLYQKILTDMATGTNSFDAFVFAPQWMVDYIVPGYLEDLTDRIAADPDIEWEDVAPFFRDFSASYEGRIYTIPLDGDFHMVYYRTDLLEEAGLEPPKTWDDYLEIAATFHGQDLNGDGDPDYGSCISKARAQQSYWWITSIAAPFIQSQGTSQGVFFDPETFEPLVDNEAFARALDIYNETSQYGPPDELNLNVGDTRSLFTAGRCALSLDWGDIGTLAIDPETSVVQDKVGAVITPGSTEVLDWETGELVPCDETTCPYAIDGVNHAPFASFGGWSGGINAAADDKVKDAAYAFFSYMNQPAQSNVDVTIGKTGYNPYRTSQFLNRQAWVEAGMSPQAASNYLGAIENSLASPNMVLDLRVPQNQRYQQVVLDLALSQFAAGEITRDEAIQQIYDGWEEITDELGREDQLNAYLGSLGAN
;
A
#
# COMPACT_ATOMS: atom_id res chain seq x y z
N MET A 1 -20.96 -45.65 -8.72
CA MET A 1 -19.55 -45.63 -8.27
C MET A 1 -19.51 -45.87 -6.76
N PHE A 2 -19.72 -47.11 -6.33
CA PHE A 2 -19.69 -47.53 -4.92
C PHE A 2 -18.99 -48.89 -4.85
N LYS A 3 -17.67 -48.92 -4.73
CA LYS A 3 -16.90 -50.17 -4.59
C LYS A 3 -15.55 -50.00 -3.82
N GLY A 4 -15.50 -49.17 -2.80
CA GLY A 4 -14.23 -49.00 -2.04
C GLY A 4 -14.34 -49.11 -0.51
N LYS A 5 -15.51 -49.10 0.07
CA LYS A 5 -15.67 -49.02 1.55
C LYS A 5 -15.91 -50.32 2.30
N TYR A 6 -16.08 -51.44 1.61
CA TYR A 6 -16.38 -52.74 2.27
C TYR A 6 -15.21 -53.70 2.34
N LEU A 7 -14.10 -53.43 1.67
CA LEU A 7 -12.94 -54.31 1.71
C LEU A 7 -12.14 -54.20 3.04
N GLY A 8 -12.17 -53.03 3.67
CA GLY A 8 -11.52 -52.77 4.97
C GLY A 8 -12.24 -53.48 6.15
N LEU A 9 -13.57 -53.56 6.09
CA LEU A 9 -14.35 -54.18 7.17
C LEU A 9 -14.26 -55.73 7.18
N LEU A 10 -14.06 -56.37 6.05
CA LEU A 10 -13.88 -57.83 5.93
C LEU A 10 -12.54 -58.33 6.44
N VAL A 11 -11.45 -57.52 6.33
CA VAL A 11 -10.14 -57.86 6.85
C VAL A 11 -10.12 -57.78 8.38
N VAL A 12 -10.77 -56.80 8.99
CA VAL A 12 -10.87 -56.65 10.46
C VAL A 12 -11.75 -57.79 11.07
N ALA A 13 -12.82 -58.18 10.39
CA ALA A 13 -13.66 -59.31 10.86
C ALA A 13 -12.94 -60.66 10.75
N ALA A 14 -12.10 -60.87 9.76
CA ALA A 14 -11.33 -62.12 9.62
C ALA A 14 -10.19 -62.24 10.65
N MET A 15 -9.60 -61.12 11.11
CA MET A 15 -8.61 -61.13 12.21
C MET A 15 -9.22 -61.39 13.57
N LEU A 16 -10.45 -60.91 13.83
CA LEU A 16 -11.13 -61.17 15.10
C LEU A 16 -11.64 -62.63 15.28
N VAL A 17 -11.87 -63.36 14.22
CA VAL A 17 -12.26 -64.76 14.26
C VAL A 17 -11.09 -65.73 14.51
N LEU A 18 -9.86 -65.33 14.18
CA LEU A 18 -8.65 -66.12 14.42
C LEU A 18 -8.13 -66.06 15.88
N ILE A 19 -8.58 -65.10 16.68
CA ILE A 19 -8.17 -64.95 18.09
C ILE A 19 -9.07 -65.75 19.05
N ALA A 20 -10.24 -66.27 18.62
CA ALA A 20 -11.18 -66.96 19.47
C ALA A 20 -11.05 -68.49 19.53
N ALA A 21 -10.02 -69.12 18.92
CA ALA A 21 -9.89 -70.56 18.77
C ALA A 21 -8.71 -71.20 19.53
N GLN A 22 -8.17 -70.58 20.58
CA GLN A 22 -7.16 -71.22 21.43
C GLN A 22 -7.49 -71.12 22.91
N CYS A 23 -8.44 -71.95 23.38
CA CYS A 23 -8.59 -72.28 24.78
C CYS A 23 -8.17 -73.75 24.98
N GLY A 24 -6.94 -73.98 25.45
CA GLY A 24 -6.42 -75.22 25.99
C GLY A 24 -6.18 -75.08 27.49
N PRO A 25 -6.07 -76.16 28.29
CA PRO A 25 -5.96 -76.14 29.74
C PRO A 25 -4.61 -75.54 30.20
N PRO A 26 -4.52 -74.98 31.41
CA PRO A 26 -3.38 -74.19 31.85
C PRO A 26 -2.13 -75.02 32.03
N PRO A 27 -1.01 -74.59 31.46
CA PRO A 27 0.30 -75.14 31.76
C PRO A 27 0.89 -74.59 33.05
N THR A 28 1.75 -75.35 33.69
CA THR A 28 2.64 -75.01 34.81
C THR A 28 3.44 -73.74 34.54
N PRO A 29 3.84 -73.00 35.57
CA PRO A 29 4.45 -71.67 35.41
C PRO A 29 5.81 -71.75 34.73
N GLU A 30 5.83 -71.34 33.48
CA GLU A 30 7.08 -71.01 32.76
C GLU A 30 7.18 -69.47 32.67
N THR A 31 8.38 -68.97 32.77
CA THR A 31 8.70 -67.54 32.68
C THR A 31 8.27 -67.00 31.31
N ILE A 32 7.32 -66.10 31.29
CA ILE A 32 6.84 -65.48 30.07
C ILE A 32 7.52 -64.08 29.99
N THR A 33 8.33 -63.86 28.97
CA THR A 33 8.83 -62.52 28.64
C THR A 33 7.74 -61.76 27.93
N VAL A 34 7.22 -60.73 28.55
CA VAL A 34 6.20 -59.85 27.96
C VAL A 34 6.95 -58.63 27.45
N VAL A 35 6.96 -58.44 26.15
CA VAL A 35 7.44 -57.20 25.52
C VAL A 35 6.27 -56.24 25.47
N GLU A 36 6.33 -55.18 26.28
CA GLU A 36 5.33 -54.11 26.28
C GLU A 36 5.93 -52.94 25.53
N THR A 37 5.26 -52.53 24.45
CA THR A 37 5.63 -51.35 23.68
C THR A 37 4.85 -50.15 24.23
N VAL A 38 5.56 -49.21 24.81
CA VAL A 38 4.96 -47.95 25.29
C VAL A 38 5.16 -46.89 24.21
N VAL A 39 4.07 -46.37 23.68
CA VAL A 39 4.10 -45.26 22.77
C VAL A 39 3.97 -43.99 23.59
N VAL A 40 4.98 -43.13 23.53
CA VAL A 40 4.94 -41.80 24.17
C VAL A 40 4.82 -40.74 23.07
N GLU A 41 3.69 -40.02 23.07
CA GLU A 41 3.51 -38.85 22.24
C GLU A 41 4.04 -37.62 22.98
N LYS A 42 4.92 -36.84 22.33
CA LYS A 42 5.42 -35.58 22.85
C LYS A 42 5.23 -34.50 21.79
N GLU A 43 4.55 -33.44 22.15
CA GLU A 43 4.45 -32.23 21.34
C GLU A 43 5.74 -31.41 21.43
N VAL A 44 6.39 -31.15 20.29
CA VAL A 44 7.50 -30.22 20.17
C VAL A 44 7.18 -29.29 18.99
N GLN A 45 6.93 -28.02 19.26
CA GLN A 45 6.67 -26.97 18.28
C GLN A 45 5.62 -27.30 17.20
N GLY A 46 4.44 -27.84 17.65
CA GLY A 46 3.29 -28.02 16.76
C GLY A 46 3.30 -29.30 15.89
N GLU A 47 4.31 -30.16 16.02
CA GLU A 47 4.30 -31.49 15.40
C GLU A 47 4.39 -32.59 16.44
N THR A 48 3.56 -33.63 16.30
CA THR A 48 3.58 -34.80 17.17
C THR A 48 4.57 -35.82 16.62
N VAL A 49 5.66 -36.06 17.33
CA VAL A 49 6.63 -37.09 16.98
C VAL A 49 6.42 -38.32 17.86
N THR A 50 6.12 -39.45 17.22
CA THR A 50 5.94 -40.72 17.92
C THR A 50 7.28 -41.42 18.06
N VAL A 51 7.75 -41.63 19.29
CA VAL A 51 8.95 -42.40 19.60
C VAL A 51 8.52 -43.75 20.18
N VAL A 52 8.91 -44.82 19.53
CA VAL A 52 8.62 -46.19 19.98
C VAL A 52 9.85 -46.74 20.67
N GLU A 53 9.76 -46.91 21.99
CA GLU A 53 10.80 -47.61 22.78
C GLU A 53 10.29 -49.00 23.16
N THR A 54 11.12 -50.00 22.92
CA THR A 54 10.84 -51.39 23.29
C THR A 54 11.56 -51.69 24.59
N VAL A 55 10.81 -51.95 25.66
CA VAL A 55 11.34 -52.34 26.95
C VAL A 55 11.05 -53.84 27.17
N GLU A 56 12.10 -54.65 27.32
CA GLU A 56 11.96 -56.03 27.76
C GLU A 56 11.82 -56.06 29.29
N VAL A 57 10.69 -56.56 29.78
CA VAL A 57 10.47 -56.75 31.22
C VAL A 57 10.40 -58.26 31.50
N GLU A 58 11.39 -58.78 32.18
CA GLU A 58 11.32 -60.12 32.77
C GLU A 58 10.46 -60.08 34.03
N LYS A 59 9.33 -60.80 34.04
CA LYS A 59 8.44 -60.90 35.20
C LYS A 59 8.56 -62.26 35.83
N GLU A 60 9.30 -62.35 36.95
CA GLU A 60 9.17 -63.49 37.87
C GLU A 60 7.91 -63.32 38.73
N VAL A 61 7.04 -64.27 38.70
CA VAL A 61 5.81 -64.29 39.52
C VAL A 61 6.18 -64.66 40.92
N VAL A 62 6.20 -63.70 41.79
CA VAL A 62 6.18 -63.61 43.24
C VAL A 62 7.37 -62.82 43.80
N LYS A 63 7.03 -61.62 44.18
CA LYS A 63 7.70 -60.64 45.08
C LYS A 63 8.51 -59.52 44.44
N GLU A 64 8.01 -58.34 44.74
CA GLU A 64 8.64 -57.01 44.65
C GLU A 64 9.20 -56.63 43.29
N VAL A 65 8.46 -55.75 42.65
CA VAL A 65 8.91 -55.01 41.44
C VAL A 65 9.87 -53.91 41.86
N GLU A 66 11.17 -54.12 41.63
CA GLU A 66 12.11 -53.00 41.60
C GLU A 66 11.95 -52.28 40.25
N VAL A 67 11.46 -51.07 40.31
CA VAL A 67 11.35 -50.21 39.13
C VAL A 67 12.75 -49.69 38.81
N GLU A 68 13.41 -50.23 37.82
CA GLU A 68 14.63 -49.63 37.27
C GLU A 68 14.29 -48.27 36.65
N LYS A 69 15.09 -47.30 36.98
CA LYS A 69 14.94 -45.90 36.60
C LYS A 69 15.15 -45.79 35.07
N VAL A 70 14.08 -45.49 34.34
CA VAL A 70 14.18 -45.16 32.92
C VAL A 70 14.98 -43.87 32.81
N VAL A 71 16.13 -43.90 32.21
CA VAL A 71 16.90 -42.72 31.85
C VAL A 71 16.36 -42.22 30.51
N THR A 72 15.52 -41.20 30.57
CA THR A 72 15.11 -40.48 29.36
C THR A 72 16.29 -39.65 28.87
N VAL A 73 16.86 -40.03 27.76
CA VAL A 73 17.80 -39.16 27.03
C VAL A 73 16.93 -38.17 26.27
N GLU A 74 16.85 -36.93 26.73
CA GLU A 74 16.30 -35.85 25.95
C GLU A 74 17.23 -35.65 24.74
N VAL A 75 16.81 -36.09 23.58
CA VAL A 75 17.38 -35.64 22.32
C VAL A 75 16.69 -34.35 22.02
N GLU A 76 17.32 -33.23 22.29
CA GLU A 76 16.88 -31.94 21.83
C GLU A 76 16.81 -32.01 20.30
N ALA A 77 15.61 -32.04 19.74
CA ALA A 77 15.46 -31.95 18.29
C ALA A 77 16.13 -30.64 17.87
N ALA A 78 17.12 -30.74 17.00
CA ALA A 78 17.74 -29.54 16.43
C ALA A 78 16.61 -28.64 15.88
N ALA A 79 16.53 -27.39 16.33
CA ALA A 79 15.58 -26.44 15.78
C ALA A 79 15.72 -26.47 14.25
N PRO A 80 14.61 -26.48 13.50
CA PRO A 80 14.67 -26.49 12.05
C PRO A 80 15.58 -25.35 11.60
N ALA A 81 16.51 -25.65 10.69
CA ALA A 81 17.47 -24.67 10.21
C ALA A 81 16.70 -23.52 9.55
N LYS A 82 16.91 -22.32 10.04
CA LYS A 82 16.27 -21.12 9.49
C LYS A 82 16.80 -20.89 8.06
N PRO A 83 15.93 -20.64 7.07
CA PRO A 83 16.34 -20.64 5.65
C PRO A 83 17.36 -19.55 5.33
N PHE A 84 17.32 -18.41 6.05
CA PHE A 84 18.15 -17.25 5.82
C PHE A 84 19.04 -16.89 7.03
N GLU A 85 19.45 -17.88 7.82
CA GLU A 85 20.34 -17.65 8.96
C GLU A 85 21.60 -16.88 8.55
N GLY A 86 21.84 -15.74 9.20
CA GLY A 86 23.00 -14.88 8.96
C GLY A 86 22.96 -14.03 7.70
N VAL A 87 21.83 -13.98 6.99
CA VAL A 87 21.61 -13.03 5.89
C VAL A 87 21.20 -11.68 6.46
N GLU A 88 21.78 -10.61 5.98
CA GLU A 88 21.35 -9.22 6.25
C GLU A 88 20.73 -8.65 4.97
N ILE A 89 19.62 -7.89 5.12
CA ILE A 89 18.91 -7.20 4.05
C ILE A 89 18.86 -5.73 4.41
N ASN A 90 19.47 -4.88 3.59
CA ASN A 90 19.45 -3.42 3.75
C ASN A 90 18.33 -2.84 2.87
N VAL A 91 17.24 -2.39 3.49
CA VAL A 91 16.05 -1.85 2.81
C VAL A 91 16.06 -0.33 2.95
N LEU A 92 16.13 0.39 1.83
CA LEU A 92 16.06 1.86 1.82
C LEU A 92 14.63 2.34 1.58
N THR A 93 14.19 3.32 2.39
CA THR A 93 12.93 4.06 2.21
C THR A 93 13.06 5.48 2.78
N PHE A 94 11.96 6.24 2.81
CA PHE A 94 12.00 7.59 3.38
C PHE A 94 11.67 7.65 4.87
N THR A 95 12.09 8.75 5.49
CA THR A 95 11.86 9.04 6.91
C THR A 95 10.39 9.35 7.18
N GLY A 96 9.85 8.73 8.21
CA GLY A 96 8.49 8.93 8.69
C GLY A 96 7.85 7.60 9.07
N PRO A 97 6.83 7.62 9.93
CA PRO A 97 6.16 6.41 10.37
C PRO A 97 5.34 5.75 9.24
N GLN A 98 5.00 6.50 8.19
CA GLN A 98 4.05 6.07 7.17
C GLN A 98 4.48 4.77 6.49
N ILE A 99 5.73 4.70 6.01
CA ILE A 99 6.25 3.55 5.26
C ILE A 99 7.33 2.80 6.05
N ALA A 100 8.17 3.50 6.80
CA ALA A 100 9.28 2.87 7.52
C ALA A 100 8.82 2.03 8.73
N GLU A 101 7.76 2.45 9.44
CA GLU A 101 7.29 1.74 10.64
C GLU A 101 6.85 0.30 10.35
N PRO A 102 5.99 0.02 9.34
CA PRO A 102 5.60 -1.36 9.03
C PRO A 102 6.79 -2.26 8.71
N LEU A 103 7.78 -1.76 7.97
CA LEU A 103 9.02 -2.48 7.70
C LEU A 103 9.80 -2.78 8.99
N GLN A 104 9.94 -1.78 9.86
CA GLN A 104 10.65 -1.88 11.14
C GLN A 104 9.94 -2.81 12.11
N ARG A 105 8.61 -2.81 12.14
CA ARG A 105 7.79 -3.66 13.00
C ARG A 105 7.80 -5.12 12.55
N ARG A 106 7.72 -5.37 11.23
CA ARG A 106 7.71 -6.72 10.66
C ARG A 106 9.11 -7.36 10.56
N GLY A 107 10.17 -6.56 10.54
CA GLY A 107 11.54 -7.06 10.48
C GLY A 107 11.89 -8.07 11.57
N PRO A 108 11.66 -7.79 12.87
CA PRO A 108 11.88 -8.73 13.97
C PRO A 108 11.09 -10.03 13.84
N ASP A 109 9.81 -9.98 13.45
CA ASP A 109 8.96 -11.15 13.24
C ASP A 109 9.55 -12.04 12.12
N PHE A 110 9.97 -11.40 11.02
CA PHE A 110 10.62 -12.10 9.91
C PHE A 110 11.97 -12.70 10.31
N THR A 111 12.74 -12.01 11.15
CA THR A 111 14.00 -12.54 11.70
C THR A 111 13.76 -13.78 12.57
N GLU A 112 12.71 -13.77 13.37
CA GLU A 112 12.34 -14.93 14.19
C GLU A 112 11.98 -16.14 13.31
N LEU A 113 11.24 -15.91 12.24
CA LEU A 113 10.81 -16.97 11.31
C LEU A 113 11.96 -17.52 10.46
N THR A 114 12.83 -16.66 9.95
CA THR A 114 13.74 -17.01 8.85
C THR A 114 15.23 -16.94 9.18
N GLY A 115 15.61 -16.22 10.23
CA GLY A 115 17.00 -15.96 10.59
C GLY A 115 17.65 -14.80 9.85
N ALA A 116 16.97 -14.18 8.88
CA ALA A 116 17.47 -12.98 8.21
C ALA A 116 17.31 -11.75 9.09
N THR A 117 18.26 -10.82 9.04
CA THR A 117 18.16 -9.51 9.68
C THR A 117 17.71 -8.47 8.66
N VAL A 118 16.67 -7.69 8.96
CA VAL A 118 16.19 -6.60 8.11
C VAL A 118 16.65 -5.27 8.71
N ASN A 119 17.51 -4.56 7.99
CA ASN A 119 17.99 -3.22 8.34
C ASN A 119 17.21 -2.18 7.52
N VAL A 120 16.33 -1.42 8.13
CA VAL A 120 15.58 -0.35 7.46
C VAL A 120 16.36 0.95 7.54
N ILE A 121 16.84 1.43 6.40
CA ILE A 121 17.58 2.68 6.25
C ILE A 121 16.62 3.74 5.74
N ILE A 122 16.62 4.92 6.37
CA ILE A 122 15.70 5.99 6.07
C ILE A 122 16.45 7.26 5.65
N VAL A 123 15.89 7.96 4.65
CA VAL A 123 16.37 9.25 4.14
C VAL A 123 15.20 10.24 4.04
N PRO A 124 15.44 11.55 3.93
CA PRO A 124 14.37 12.49 3.60
C PRO A 124 13.64 12.08 2.32
N PHE A 125 12.32 12.32 2.25
CA PHE A 125 11.52 11.99 1.06
C PHE A 125 12.10 12.62 -0.21
N SER A 126 12.52 13.89 -0.15
CA SER A 126 13.14 14.63 -1.25
C SER A 126 14.40 13.98 -1.82
N ASP A 127 15.08 13.14 -1.04
CA ASP A 127 16.36 12.55 -1.40
C ASP A 127 16.22 11.11 -1.90
N LEU A 128 15.08 10.46 -1.65
CA LEU A 128 14.91 9.02 -1.84
C LEU A 128 15.16 8.59 -3.29
N TYR A 129 14.47 9.22 -4.25
CA TYR A 129 14.62 8.87 -5.67
C TYR A 129 16.08 8.95 -6.13
N GLN A 130 16.73 10.09 -5.87
CA GLN A 130 18.11 10.31 -6.29
C GLN A 130 19.10 9.39 -5.57
N LYS A 131 18.82 9.05 -4.32
CA LYS A 131 19.65 8.14 -3.53
C LYS A 131 19.60 6.72 -4.09
N ILE A 132 18.42 6.23 -4.43
CA ILE A 132 18.22 4.92 -5.06
C ILE A 132 18.94 4.89 -6.42
N LEU A 133 18.64 5.86 -7.28
CA LEU A 133 19.22 5.92 -8.62
C LEU A 133 20.76 6.00 -8.59
N THR A 134 21.30 6.84 -7.73
CA THR A 134 22.76 7.00 -7.62
C THR A 134 23.43 5.72 -7.10
N ASP A 135 22.88 5.08 -6.09
CA ASP A 135 23.45 3.85 -5.50
C ASP A 135 23.56 2.74 -6.55
N MET A 136 22.50 2.53 -7.33
CA MET A 136 22.48 1.53 -8.40
C MET A 136 23.34 1.93 -9.60
N ALA A 137 23.21 3.17 -10.10
CA ALA A 137 23.93 3.64 -11.29
C ALA A 137 25.45 3.70 -11.11
N THR A 138 25.93 3.97 -9.90
CA THR A 138 27.38 3.95 -9.58
C THR A 138 27.90 2.56 -9.25
N GLY A 139 27.02 1.57 -9.11
CA GLY A 139 27.38 0.21 -8.70
C GLY A 139 27.87 0.13 -7.25
N THR A 140 27.53 1.11 -6.42
CA THR A 140 27.86 1.09 -4.98
C THR A 140 27.11 -0.02 -4.27
N ASN A 141 25.83 -0.24 -4.66
CA ASN A 141 24.95 -1.30 -4.17
C ASN A 141 24.97 -1.41 -2.63
N SER A 142 24.80 -0.27 -1.95
CA SER A 142 24.74 -0.21 -0.49
C SER A 142 23.43 -0.75 0.05
N PHE A 143 22.41 -0.84 -0.81
CA PHE A 143 21.07 -1.28 -0.47
C PHE A 143 20.67 -2.48 -1.33
N ASP A 144 20.10 -3.48 -0.67
CA ASP A 144 19.69 -4.74 -1.30
C ASP A 144 18.26 -4.68 -1.83
N ALA A 145 17.45 -3.82 -1.22
CA ALA A 145 16.05 -3.64 -1.56
C ALA A 145 15.60 -2.19 -1.25
N PHE A 146 14.50 -1.82 -1.85
CA PHE A 146 13.96 -0.46 -1.79
C PHE A 146 12.44 -0.51 -1.58
N VAL A 147 11.88 0.43 -0.82
CA VAL A 147 10.44 0.73 -0.88
C VAL A 147 10.29 2.14 -1.43
N PHE A 148 9.68 2.24 -2.59
CA PHE A 148 9.64 3.45 -3.41
C PHE A 148 8.31 3.59 -4.16
N ALA A 149 8.10 4.75 -4.75
CA ALA A 149 6.91 5.08 -5.55
C ALA A 149 7.02 4.49 -6.97
N PRO A 150 6.11 3.60 -7.40
CA PRO A 150 6.21 2.88 -8.67
C PRO A 150 6.33 3.74 -9.94
N GLN A 151 5.90 4.98 -9.95
CA GLN A 151 6.11 5.84 -11.13
C GLN A 151 7.59 6.09 -11.44
N TRP A 152 8.50 5.86 -10.48
CA TRP A 152 9.95 5.96 -10.69
C TRP A 152 10.56 4.70 -11.31
N MET A 153 9.80 3.61 -11.38
CA MET A 153 10.34 2.29 -11.75
C MET A 153 10.99 2.26 -13.13
N VAL A 154 10.51 3.08 -14.07
CA VAL A 154 11.07 3.13 -15.44
C VAL A 154 12.57 3.44 -15.41
N ASP A 155 12.98 4.41 -14.56
CA ASP A 155 14.37 4.79 -14.41
C ASP A 155 15.26 3.71 -13.78
N TYR A 156 14.65 2.73 -13.12
CA TYR A 156 15.35 1.62 -12.48
C TYR A 156 15.28 0.33 -13.32
N ILE A 157 14.20 0.13 -14.10
CA ILE A 157 14.01 -1.07 -14.93
C ILE A 157 14.79 -0.98 -16.23
N VAL A 158 14.70 0.14 -16.96
CA VAL A 158 15.32 0.28 -18.28
C VAL A 158 16.84 0.04 -18.25
N PRO A 159 17.59 0.53 -17.24
CA PRO A 159 19.00 0.19 -17.09
C PRO A 159 19.28 -1.21 -16.51
N GLY A 160 18.26 -1.96 -16.10
CA GLY A 160 18.40 -3.31 -15.53
C GLY A 160 18.80 -3.31 -14.06
N TYR A 161 18.41 -2.30 -13.29
CA TYR A 161 18.76 -2.19 -11.87
C TYR A 161 17.82 -2.94 -10.94
N LEU A 162 16.56 -3.20 -11.35
CA LEU A 162 15.59 -3.97 -10.57
C LEU A 162 15.53 -5.43 -11.02
N GLU A 163 15.39 -6.31 -10.05
CA GLU A 163 15.14 -7.74 -10.26
C GLU A 163 13.72 -7.95 -10.80
N ASP A 164 13.58 -8.81 -11.80
CA ASP A 164 12.31 -9.28 -12.30
C ASP A 164 11.71 -10.34 -11.35
N LEU A 165 10.55 -10.05 -10.80
CA LEU A 165 9.89 -10.87 -9.78
C LEU A 165 8.82 -11.80 -10.36
N THR A 166 8.57 -11.76 -11.66
CA THR A 166 7.45 -12.48 -12.32
C THR A 166 7.41 -13.95 -11.97
N ASP A 167 8.54 -14.64 -12.15
CA ASP A 167 8.60 -16.09 -11.92
C ASP A 167 8.56 -16.44 -10.42
N ARG A 168 9.08 -15.56 -9.54
CA ARG A 168 9.03 -15.73 -8.09
C ARG A 168 7.61 -15.64 -7.58
N ILE A 169 6.87 -14.62 -8.00
CA ILE A 169 5.46 -14.42 -7.64
C ILE A 169 4.59 -15.56 -8.17
N ALA A 170 4.81 -15.99 -9.41
CA ALA A 170 4.07 -17.11 -9.97
C ALA A 170 4.30 -18.45 -9.24
N ALA A 171 5.43 -18.59 -8.56
CA ALA A 171 5.79 -19.78 -7.77
C ALA A 171 5.40 -19.67 -6.28
N ASP A 172 4.88 -18.52 -5.83
CA ASP A 172 4.58 -18.23 -4.44
C ASP A 172 3.05 -18.17 -4.21
N PRO A 173 2.42 -19.29 -3.79
CA PRO A 173 0.98 -19.28 -3.54
C PRO A 173 0.58 -18.49 -2.28
N ASP A 174 1.51 -18.27 -1.34
CA ASP A 174 1.20 -17.64 -0.04
C ASP A 174 1.00 -16.12 -0.18
N ILE A 175 1.54 -15.53 -1.24
CA ILE A 175 1.33 -14.10 -1.55
C ILE A 175 -0.12 -13.80 -1.98
N GLU A 176 -0.87 -14.82 -2.43
CA GLU A 176 -2.24 -14.67 -2.95
C GLU A 176 -2.34 -13.50 -3.95
N TRP A 177 -1.48 -13.54 -5.00
CA TRP A 177 -1.30 -12.41 -5.92
C TRP A 177 -2.60 -11.94 -6.59
N GLU A 178 -3.54 -12.85 -6.86
CA GLU A 178 -4.83 -12.50 -7.45
C GLU A 178 -5.77 -11.71 -6.52
N ASP A 179 -5.50 -11.69 -5.22
CA ASP A 179 -6.22 -10.85 -4.26
C ASP A 179 -5.72 -9.39 -4.27
N VAL A 180 -4.51 -9.13 -4.75
CA VAL A 180 -4.03 -7.77 -5.01
C VAL A 180 -4.93 -7.14 -6.07
N ALA A 181 -5.53 -5.99 -5.77
CA ALA A 181 -6.49 -5.36 -6.68
C ALA A 181 -5.85 -5.01 -8.04
N PRO A 182 -6.58 -5.14 -9.15
CA PRO A 182 -6.01 -5.07 -10.50
C PRO A 182 -5.15 -3.84 -10.77
N PHE A 183 -5.54 -2.67 -10.29
CA PHE A 183 -4.75 -1.45 -10.46
C PHE A 183 -3.32 -1.59 -9.90
N PHE A 184 -3.17 -2.13 -8.71
CA PHE A 184 -1.85 -2.30 -8.09
C PHE A 184 -1.05 -3.41 -8.76
N ARG A 185 -1.71 -4.51 -9.15
CA ARG A 185 -1.09 -5.65 -9.80
C ARG A 185 -0.64 -5.34 -11.22
N ASP A 186 -1.55 -4.77 -12.01
CA ASP A 186 -1.39 -4.66 -13.47
C ASP A 186 -0.74 -3.33 -13.88
N PHE A 187 -0.93 -2.25 -13.09
CA PHE A 187 -0.30 -0.96 -13.33
C PHE A 187 0.88 -0.70 -12.40
N SER A 188 0.67 -0.68 -11.07
CA SER A 188 1.71 -0.28 -10.10
C SER A 188 2.90 -1.23 -10.08
N ALA A 189 2.66 -2.54 -10.00
CA ALA A 189 3.71 -3.54 -9.86
C ALA A 189 4.39 -3.92 -11.18
N SER A 190 3.74 -3.61 -12.32
CA SER A 190 4.11 -4.18 -13.62
C SER A 190 4.64 -3.13 -14.60
N TYR A 191 5.59 -3.56 -15.44
CA TYR A 191 6.11 -2.80 -16.58
C TYR A 191 6.31 -3.77 -17.75
N GLU A 192 5.77 -3.45 -18.92
CA GLU A 192 5.82 -4.28 -20.14
C GLU A 192 5.44 -5.76 -19.89
N GLY A 193 4.40 -5.98 -19.06
CA GLY A 193 3.87 -7.31 -18.74
C GLY A 193 4.74 -8.17 -17.81
N ARG A 194 5.76 -7.60 -17.18
CA ARG A 194 6.58 -8.25 -16.16
C ARG A 194 6.44 -7.52 -14.81
N ILE A 195 6.57 -8.26 -13.72
CA ILE A 195 6.40 -7.75 -12.36
C ILE A 195 7.76 -7.41 -11.77
N TYR A 196 7.92 -6.18 -11.27
CA TYR A 196 9.17 -5.69 -10.69
C TYR A 196 9.06 -5.26 -9.23
N THR A 197 7.84 -5.07 -8.74
CA THR A 197 7.62 -4.67 -7.36
C THR A 197 6.52 -5.49 -6.70
N ILE A 198 6.53 -5.53 -5.37
CA ILE A 198 5.47 -6.10 -4.54
C ILE A 198 4.76 -4.93 -3.84
N PRO A 199 3.48 -4.66 -4.11
CA PRO A 199 2.71 -3.63 -3.43
C PRO A 199 2.65 -3.89 -1.92
N LEU A 200 2.88 -2.86 -1.13
CA LEU A 200 2.79 -2.90 0.33
C LEU A 200 1.73 -1.94 0.86
N ASP A 201 1.34 -0.98 0.03
CA ASP A 201 0.49 0.15 0.35
C ASP A 201 -0.34 0.54 -0.87
N GLY A 202 -1.54 1.08 -0.66
CA GLY A 202 -2.41 1.61 -1.69
C GLY A 202 -2.70 3.08 -1.44
N ASP A 203 -2.14 3.97 -2.24
CA ASP A 203 -2.36 5.41 -2.10
C ASP A 203 -3.50 5.93 -2.97
N PHE A 204 -4.32 6.79 -2.38
CA PHE A 204 -5.46 7.44 -3.01
C PHE A 204 -5.57 8.87 -2.50
N HIS A 205 -5.72 9.83 -3.37
CA HIS A 205 -6.15 11.15 -2.96
C HIS A 205 -7.64 11.16 -2.65
N MET A 206 -7.97 11.70 -1.50
CA MET A 206 -9.34 11.90 -1.04
C MET A 206 -9.48 13.26 -0.38
N VAL A 207 -10.70 13.79 -0.34
CA VAL A 207 -11.02 14.89 0.54
C VAL A 207 -11.63 14.35 1.81
N TYR A 208 -10.97 14.65 2.92
CA TYR A 208 -11.48 14.44 4.26
C TYR A 208 -12.22 15.67 4.76
N TYR A 209 -13.27 15.44 5.52
CA TYR A 209 -14.10 16.52 6.06
C TYR A 209 -14.58 16.17 7.48
N ARG A 210 -14.84 17.19 8.26
CA ARG A 210 -15.44 17.07 9.59
C ARG A 210 -16.95 16.91 9.45
N THR A 211 -17.44 15.69 9.68
CA THR A 211 -18.86 15.33 9.55
C THR A 211 -19.74 16.12 10.51
N ASP A 212 -19.27 16.33 11.74
CA ASP A 212 -19.96 17.10 12.77
C ASP A 212 -20.13 18.58 12.38
N LEU A 213 -19.11 19.19 11.78
CA LEU A 213 -19.17 20.59 11.36
C LEU A 213 -20.11 20.79 10.17
N LEU A 214 -20.03 19.92 9.17
CA LEU A 214 -20.90 20.00 7.99
C LEU A 214 -22.36 19.75 8.37
N GLU A 215 -22.62 18.74 9.23
CA GLU A 215 -23.98 18.44 9.71
C GLU A 215 -24.58 19.65 10.50
N GLU A 216 -23.80 20.28 11.40
CA GLU A 216 -24.25 21.45 12.15
C GLU A 216 -24.57 22.65 11.24
N ALA A 217 -23.77 22.85 10.19
CA ALA A 217 -23.96 23.90 9.21
C ALA A 217 -25.03 23.58 8.15
N GLY A 218 -25.49 22.30 8.08
CA GLY A 218 -26.42 21.84 7.04
C GLY A 218 -25.80 21.80 5.65
N LEU A 219 -24.48 21.56 5.58
CA LEU A 219 -23.71 21.43 4.34
C LEU A 219 -23.51 19.96 3.98
N GLU A 220 -23.48 19.69 2.66
CA GLU A 220 -23.11 18.37 2.13
C GLU A 220 -21.60 18.30 1.89
N PRO A 221 -20.99 17.10 1.84
CA PRO A 221 -19.60 16.95 1.42
C PRO A 221 -19.34 17.54 0.03
N PRO A 222 -18.14 18.10 -0.23
CA PRO A 222 -17.87 18.78 -1.48
C PRO A 222 -17.92 17.81 -2.68
N LYS A 223 -18.66 18.18 -3.72
CA LYS A 223 -18.73 17.45 -5.00
C LYS A 223 -17.81 18.09 -6.04
N THR A 224 -17.68 19.41 -5.98
CA THR A 224 -16.83 20.21 -6.88
C THR A 224 -15.75 20.94 -6.09
N TRP A 225 -14.73 21.44 -6.78
CA TRP A 225 -13.72 22.29 -6.16
C TRP A 225 -14.30 23.62 -5.69
N ASP A 226 -15.37 24.12 -6.33
CA ASP A 226 -16.06 25.30 -5.86
C ASP A 226 -16.78 25.04 -4.52
N ASP A 227 -17.43 23.85 -4.36
CA ASP A 227 -17.99 23.44 -3.06
C ASP A 227 -16.92 23.35 -1.98
N TYR A 228 -15.74 22.81 -2.33
CA TYR A 228 -14.60 22.72 -1.40
C TYR A 228 -14.20 24.11 -0.87
N LEU A 229 -14.05 25.08 -1.77
CA LEU A 229 -13.67 26.45 -1.41
C LEU A 229 -14.77 27.14 -0.57
N GLU A 230 -16.06 26.94 -0.89
CA GLU A 230 -17.18 27.48 -0.12
C GLU A 230 -17.21 26.93 1.31
N ILE A 231 -17.01 25.61 1.47
CA ILE A 231 -16.94 24.97 2.78
C ILE A 231 -15.71 25.47 3.54
N ALA A 232 -14.54 25.54 2.90
CA ALA A 232 -13.32 26.06 3.52
C ALA A 232 -13.49 27.48 4.01
N ALA A 233 -14.07 28.37 3.19
CA ALA A 233 -14.38 29.76 3.56
C ALA A 233 -15.36 29.86 4.74
N THR A 234 -16.33 28.95 4.81
CA THR A 234 -17.34 28.94 5.88
C THR A 234 -16.71 28.67 7.25
N PHE A 235 -15.74 27.77 7.35
CA PHE A 235 -15.18 27.36 8.64
C PHE A 235 -13.86 28.06 9.00
N HIS A 236 -13.19 28.70 8.05
CA HIS A 236 -11.93 29.37 8.32
C HIS A 236 -12.08 30.51 9.35
N GLY A 237 -11.19 30.52 10.33
CA GLY A 237 -11.16 31.50 11.41
C GLY A 237 -12.15 31.23 12.56
N GLN A 238 -12.91 30.13 12.52
CA GLN A 238 -13.71 29.65 13.64
C GLN A 238 -12.86 28.78 14.58
N ASP A 239 -13.27 28.63 15.83
CA ASP A 239 -12.71 27.68 16.79
C ASP A 239 -13.39 26.32 16.57
N LEU A 240 -12.72 25.39 15.86
CA LEU A 240 -13.30 24.12 15.43
C LEU A 240 -13.08 22.98 16.43
N ASN A 241 -12.17 23.17 17.39
CA ASN A 241 -11.82 22.15 18.37
C ASN A 241 -12.15 22.56 19.82
N GLY A 242 -12.55 23.81 20.06
CA GLY A 242 -12.98 24.34 21.35
C GLY A 242 -11.83 24.80 22.25
N ASP A 243 -10.65 25.06 21.69
CA ASP A 243 -9.48 25.54 22.45
C ASP A 243 -9.43 27.07 22.61
N GLY A 244 -10.27 27.81 21.87
CA GLY A 244 -10.41 29.27 21.90
C GLY A 244 -9.56 30.00 20.85
N ASP A 245 -8.75 29.29 20.08
CA ASP A 245 -7.96 29.83 18.98
C ASP A 245 -8.71 29.68 17.62
N PRO A 246 -8.48 30.55 16.64
CA PRO A 246 -9.03 30.37 15.31
C PRO A 246 -8.36 29.23 14.56
N ASP A 247 -9.15 28.43 13.85
CA ASP A 247 -8.76 27.28 13.09
C ASP A 247 -8.94 27.46 11.58
N TYR A 248 -8.69 26.42 10.80
CA TYR A 248 -8.52 26.49 9.36
C TYR A 248 -9.65 25.78 8.61
N GLY A 249 -10.11 26.40 7.52
CA GLY A 249 -11.10 25.80 6.62
C GLY A 249 -10.51 24.66 5.78
N SER A 250 -9.22 24.78 5.42
CA SER A 250 -8.50 23.80 4.59
C SER A 250 -7.10 23.55 5.15
N CYS A 251 -6.61 22.30 5.10
CA CYS A 251 -5.24 21.97 5.43
C CYS A 251 -4.67 21.07 4.33
N ILE A 252 -3.78 21.62 3.50
CA ILE A 252 -3.09 20.90 2.43
C ILE A 252 -1.59 21.14 2.61
N SER A 253 -0.80 20.06 2.53
CA SER A 253 0.66 20.16 2.62
C SER A 253 1.24 20.82 1.37
N LYS A 254 1.92 21.97 1.52
CA LYS A 254 2.50 22.72 0.39
C LYS A 254 4.00 23.00 0.53
N ALA A 255 4.68 22.34 1.46
CA ALA A 255 6.13 22.46 1.59
C ALA A 255 6.83 22.02 0.30
N ARG A 256 7.79 22.85 -0.13
CA ARG A 256 8.57 22.58 -1.34
C ARG A 256 9.34 21.26 -1.27
N ALA A 257 9.52 20.62 -2.41
CA ALA A 257 10.18 19.33 -2.59
C ALA A 257 9.51 18.19 -1.79
N GLN A 258 8.21 18.37 -1.51
CA GLN A 258 7.35 17.35 -0.90
C GLN A 258 6.35 16.81 -1.93
N GLN A 259 5.09 17.22 -1.90
CA GLN A 259 4.04 16.53 -2.63
C GLN A 259 3.10 17.47 -3.44
N SER A 260 3.44 18.75 -3.59
CA SER A 260 2.57 19.74 -4.25
C SER A 260 2.22 19.37 -5.70
N TYR A 261 3.12 18.70 -6.41
CA TYR A 261 2.87 18.24 -7.79
C TYR A 261 1.75 17.17 -7.86
N TRP A 262 1.52 16.39 -6.83
CA TRP A 262 0.39 15.46 -6.76
C TRP A 262 -0.91 16.17 -6.40
N TRP A 263 -0.87 17.16 -5.49
CA TRP A 263 -2.06 17.94 -5.15
C TRP A 263 -2.61 18.72 -6.35
N ILE A 264 -1.75 19.41 -7.10
CA ILE A 264 -2.18 20.13 -8.30
C ILE A 264 -2.74 19.18 -9.37
N THR A 265 -2.20 17.98 -9.51
CA THR A 265 -2.74 16.96 -10.42
C THR A 265 -4.18 16.61 -10.05
N SER A 266 -4.47 16.37 -8.77
CA SER A 266 -5.85 16.10 -8.31
C SER A 266 -6.80 17.25 -8.54
N ILE A 267 -6.32 18.49 -8.42
CA ILE A 267 -7.13 19.68 -8.67
C ILE A 267 -7.38 19.89 -10.16
N ALA A 268 -6.36 19.69 -10.99
CA ALA A 268 -6.42 19.93 -12.44
C ALA A 268 -7.17 18.82 -13.19
N ALA A 269 -7.04 17.58 -12.73
CA ALA A 269 -7.54 16.40 -13.42
C ALA A 269 -9.01 16.49 -13.87
N PRO A 270 -9.98 16.87 -13.03
CA PRO A 270 -11.38 16.91 -13.42
C PRO A 270 -11.69 18.03 -14.43
N PHE A 271 -10.79 18.98 -14.62
CA PHE A 271 -10.92 20.01 -15.65
C PHE A 271 -10.28 19.58 -16.97
N ILE A 272 -9.31 18.62 -16.98
CA ILE A 272 -8.54 18.24 -18.17
C ILE A 272 -9.01 16.90 -18.74
N GLN A 273 -9.20 15.89 -17.88
CA GLN A 273 -9.55 14.53 -18.27
C GLN A 273 -11.04 14.25 -18.04
N SER A 274 -11.74 13.84 -19.11
CA SER A 274 -13.17 13.50 -19.05
C SER A 274 -13.55 12.29 -19.90
N GLN A 275 -12.69 11.88 -20.82
CA GLN A 275 -12.97 10.81 -21.80
C GLN A 275 -12.40 9.44 -21.35
N GLY A 276 -12.01 9.33 -20.08
CA GLY A 276 -11.46 8.10 -19.50
C GLY A 276 -9.96 8.14 -19.29
N THR A 277 -9.47 7.13 -18.57
CA THR A 277 -8.07 7.04 -18.09
C THR A 277 -7.03 7.17 -19.21
N SER A 278 -7.31 6.63 -20.41
CA SER A 278 -6.39 6.69 -21.54
C SER A 278 -6.25 8.07 -22.19
N GLN A 279 -7.09 9.06 -21.82
CA GLN A 279 -6.92 10.43 -22.29
C GLN A 279 -5.68 11.09 -21.69
N GLY A 280 -5.41 10.85 -20.40
CA GLY A 280 -4.29 11.46 -19.68
C GLY A 280 -4.54 12.91 -19.27
N VAL A 281 -3.62 13.43 -18.45
CA VAL A 281 -3.72 14.81 -17.86
C VAL A 281 -2.44 15.62 -17.99
N PHE A 282 -1.31 15.01 -18.33
CA PHE A 282 -0.01 15.67 -18.30
C PHE A 282 0.44 16.18 -19.68
N PHE A 283 0.25 15.35 -20.68
CA PHE A 283 0.68 15.60 -22.05
C PHE A 283 -0.41 15.17 -23.04
N ASP A 284 -0.46 15.84 -24.17
CA ASP A 284 -1.28 15.42 -25.30
C ASP A 284 -0.78 14.05 -25.83
N PRO A 285 -1.64 13.03 -25.92
CA PRO A 285 -1.23 11.68 -26.31
C PRO A 285 -0.90 11.54 -27.81
N GLU A 286 -1.10 12.58 -28.63
CA GLU A 286 -0.72 12.58 -30.05
C GLU A 286 0.61 13.31 -30.28
N THR A 287 0.87 14.39 -29.53
CA THR A 287 2.02 15.28 -29.78
C THR A 287 3.05 15.27 -28.67
N PHE A 288 2.68 14.83 -27.48
CA PHE A 288 3.45 14.98 -26.24
C PHE A 288 3.72 16.45 -25.88
N GLU A 289 2.80 17.36 -26.24
CA GLU A 289 2.82 18.73 -25.74
C GLU A 289 2.28 18.79 -24.31
N PRO A 290 2.89 19.61 -23.43
CA PRO A 290 2.40 19.77 -22.05
C PRO A 290 0.97 20.34 -21.97
N LEU A 291 0.07 19.69 -21.24
CA LEU A 291 -1.30 20.17 -21.02
C LEU A 291 -1.39 21.17 -19.86
N VAL A 292 -0.54 22.18 -19.87
CA VAL A 292 -0.46 23.20 -18.82
C VAL A 292 -0.80 24.62 -19.32
N ASP A 293 -0.60 24.90 -20.60
CA ASP A 293 -0.94 26.20 -21.18
C ASP A 293 -2.39 26.22 -21.73
N ASN A 294 -3.36 26.14 -20.81
CA ASN A 294 -4.78 26.12 -21.11
C ASN A 294 -5.62 26.65 -19.94
N GLU A 295 -6.90 26.93 -20.17
CA GLU A 295 -7.80 27.47 -19.15
C GLU A 295 -8.03 26.49 -17.97
N ALA A 296 -8.00 25.18 -18.20
CA ALA A 296 -8.21 24.16 -17.19
C ALA A 296 -7.08 24.17 -16.14
N PHE A 297 -5.83 24.17 -16.59
CA PHE A 297 -4.69 24.22 -15.68
C PHE A 297 -4.58 25.59 -14.99
N ALA A 298 -4.90 26.68 -15.69
CA ALA A 298 -4.98 28.01 -15.09
C ALA A 298 -6.02 28.04 -13.95
N ARG A 299 -7.21 27.48 -14.16
CA ARG A 299 -8.24 27.35 -13.12
C ARG A 299 -7.77 26.52 -11.93
N ALA A 300 -7.08 25.42 -12.18
CA ALA A 300 -6.51 24.58 -11.12
C ALA A 300 -5.47 25.31 -10.27
N LEU A 301 -4.61 26.13 -10.88
CA LEU A 301 -3.65 26.97 -10.15
C LEU A 301 -4.36 28.02 -9.29
N ASP A 302 -5.45 28.63 -9.80
CA ASP A 302 -6.24 29.59 -9.03
C ASP A 302 -6.85 28.89 -7.79
N ILE A 303 -7.45 27.69 -7.94
CA ILE A 303 -7.98 26.91 -6.82
C ILE A 303 -6.87 26.54 -5.83
N TYR A 304 -5.72 26.03 -6.32
CA TYR A 304 -4.58 25.67 -5.48
C TYR A 304 -4.10 26.85 -4.62
N ASN A 305 -4.03 28.05 -5.20
CA ASN A 305 -3.65 29.25 -4.47
C ASN A 305 -4.77 29.75 -3.53
N GLU A 306 -6.05 29.63 -3.92
CA GLU A 306 -7.18 30.06 -3.11
C GLU A 306 -7.33 29.20 -1.85
N THR A 307 -7.05 27.88 -1.90
CA THR A 307 -7.07 27.03 -0.70
C THR A 307 -6.13 27.54 0.40
N SER A 308 -5.01 28.18 0.06
CA SER A 308 -4.07 28.77 1.03
C SER A 308 -4.65 29.95 1.80
N GLN A 309 -5.69 30.63 1.27
CA GLN A 309 -6.37 31.70 2.00
C GLN A 309 -7.16 31.17 3.20
N TYR A 310 -7.50 29.90 3.18
CA TYR A 310 -8.25 29.19 4.22
C TYR A 310 -7.37 28.21 5.01
N GLY A 311 -6.07 28.16 4.70
CA GLY A 311 -5.07 27.29 5.32
C GLY A 311 -4.34 27.92 6.51
N PRO A 312 -3.43 27.16 7.13
CA PRO A 312 -2.48 27.68 8.11
C PRO A 312 -1.58 28.77 7.52
N PRO A 313 -1.21 29.80 8.27
CA PRO A 313 -0.38 30.91 7.76
C PRO A 313 1.01 30.46 7.25
N ASP A 314 1.51 29.33 7.71
CA ASP A 314 2.81 28.73 7.36
C ASP A 314 2.68 27.48 6.47
N GLU A 315 1.55 27.31 5.79
CA GLU A 315 1.21 26.13 4.97
C GLU A 315 2.33 25.77 3.96
N LEU A 316 3.03 26.76 3.42
CA LEU A 316 4.16 26.55 2.50
C LEU A 316 5.40 25.89 3.15
N ASN A 317 5.40 25.72 4.46
CA ASN A 317 6.46 25.03 5.20
C ASN A 317 5.98 23.70 5.80
N LEU A 318 4.69 23.37 5.69
CA LEU A 318 4.09 22.19 6.27
C LEU A 318 4.18 20.99 5.34
N ASN A 319 4.73 19.89 5.82
CA ASN A 319 4.67 18.58 5.17
C ASN A 319 3.39 17.82 5.56
N VAL A 320 3.16 16.65 4.96
CA VAL A 320 1.94 15.85 5.23
C VAL A 320 1.78 15.44 6.69
N GLY A 321 2.86 15.20 7.41
CA GLY A 321 2.81 14.89 8.84
C GLY A 321 2.30 16.05 9.67
N ASP A 322 2.67 17.28 9.28
CA ASP A 322 2.22 18.51 9.95
C ASP A 322 0.72 18.74 9.72
N THR A 323 0.27 18.68 8.46
CA THR A 323 -1.17 18.91 8.12
C THR A 323 -2.07 17.82 8.69
N ARG A 324 -1.64 16.56 8.70
CA ARG A 324 -2.35 15.45 9.35
C ARG A 324 -2.47 15.65 10.86
N SER A 325 -1.41 16.16 11.50
CA SER A 325 -1.44 16.51 12.93
C SER A 325 -2.43 17.63 13.23
N LEU A 326 -2.52 18.65 12.37
CA LEU A 326 -3.53 19.71 12.50
C LEU A 326 -4.95 19.15 12.33
N PHE A 327 -5.17 18.29 11.33
CA PHE A 327 -6.48 17.70 11.09
C PHE A 327 -6.93 16.79 12.25
N THR A 328 -6.06 15.90 12.72
CA THR A 328 -6.37 15.00 13.85
C THR A 328 -6.52 15.75 15.18
N ALA A 329 -5.87 16.90 15.33
CA ALA A 329 -6.09 17.83 16.46
C ALA A 329 -7.42 18.63 16.35
N GLY A 330 -8.22 18.42 15.29
CA GLY A 330 -9.50 19.06 15.09
C GLY A 330 -9.43 20.49 14.54
N ARG A 331 -8.26 20.91 14.06
CA ARG A 331 -7.99 22.29 13.62
C ARG A 331 -8.28 22.56 12.15
N CYS A 332 -8.74 21.55 11.40
CA CYS A 332 -9.06 21.69 9.98
C CYS A 332 -10.48 21.20 9.71
N ALA A 333 -11.27 21.95 8.94
CA ALA A 333 -12.60 21.51 8.48
C ALA A 333 -12.49 20.51 7.34
N LEU A 334 -11.59 20.78 6.39
CA LEU A 334 -11.29 19.97 5.20
C LEU A 334 -9.78 19.68 5.10
N SER A 335 -9.44 18.57 4.46
CA SER A 335 -8.08 18.26 4.01
C SER A 335 -8.13 17.48 2.70
N LEU A 336 -7.29 17.85 1.73
CA LEU A 336 -6.91 16.99 0.61
C LEU A 336 -5.67 16.21 1.05
N ASP A 337 -5.77 14.92 1.16
CA ASP A 337 -4.69 14.06 1.63
C ASP A 337 -4.81 12.64 1.03
N TRP A 338 -3.83 11.81 1.32
CA TRP A 338 -3.81 10.38 1.03
C TRP A 338 -4.80 9.61 1.92
N GLY A 339 -4.86 8.30 1.74
CA GLY A 339 -5.67 7.41 2.56
C GLY A 339 -5.35 7.41 4.07
N ASP A 340 -4.21 7.93 4.46
CA ASP A 340 -3.67 7.90 5.84
C ASP A 340 -4.57 8.53 6.90
N ILE A 341 -5.22 9.67 6.61
CA ILE A 341 -6.08 10.35 7.59
C ILE A 341 -7.20 9.43 8.09
N GLY A 342 -7.72 8.54 7.24
CA GLY A 342 -8.76 7.61 7.63
C GLY A 342 -8.38 6.74 8.83
N THR A 343 -7.15 6.22 8.84
CA THR A 343 -6.63 5.40 9.94
C THR A 343 -6.04 6.23 11.09
N LEU A 344 -5.40 7.36 10.80
CA LEU A 344 -4.88 8.28 11.84
C LEU A 344 -6.02 8.87 12.69
N ALA A 345 -7.18 9.14 12.10
CA ALA A 345 -8.32 9.73 12.80
C ALA A 345 -8.87 8.84 13.94
N ILE A 346 -8.67 7.52 13.88
CA ILE A 346 -9.17 6.58 14.90
C ILE A 346 -8.19 6.35 16.06
N ASP A 347 -6.95 6.82 15.98
CA ASP A 347 -5.97 6.64 17.05
C ASP A 347 -6.36 7.46 18.29
N PRO A 348 -6.73 6.81 19.43
CA PRO A 348 -7.19 7.53 20.62
C PRO A 348 -6.08 8.30 21.34
N GLU A 349 -4.80 8.06 21.02
CA GLU A 349 -3.66 8.73 21.64
C GLU A 349 -3.35 10.08 20.98
N THR A 350 -3.69 10.22 19.67
CA THR A 350 -3.25 11.36 18.87
C THR A 350 -4.39 12.12 18.19
N SER A 351 -5.61 11.55 18.13
CA SER A 351 -6.76 12.14 17.46
C SER A 351 -7.86 12.57 18.42
N VAL A 352 -8.41 13.79 18.23
CA VAL A 352 -9.62 14.30 18.89
C VAL A 352 -10.84 14.26 17.99
N VAL A 353 -10.68 13.82 16.74
CA VAL A 353 -11.74 13.79 15.71
C VAL A 353 -12.27 12.36 15.43
N GLN A 354 -12.08 11.44 16.35
CA GLN A 354 -12.64 10.09 16.26
C GLN A 354 -14.14 10.16 15.97
N ASP A 355 -14.63 9.34 15.05
CA ASP A 355 -16.05 9.31 14.61
C ASP A 355 -16.60 10.63 14.02
N LYS A 356 -15.73 11.60 13.75
CA LYS A 356 -16.10 12.91 13.17
C LYS A 356 -15.51 13.14 11.79
N VAL A 357 -14.96 12.11 11.16
CA VAL A 357 -14.28 12.20 9.87
C VAL A 357 -15.05 11.44 8.81
N GLY A 358 -15.39 12.13 7.74
CA GLY A 358 -15.87 11.56 6.49
C GLY A 358 -14.79 11.66 5.42
N ALA A 359 -14.91 10.84 4.38
CA ALA A 359 -14.07 10.86 3.21
C ALA A 359 -14.91 10.78 1.94
N VAL A 360 -14.51 11.53 0.92
CA VAL A 360 -15.07 11.48 -0.43
C VAL A 360 -13.95 11.44 -1.46
N ILE A 361 -14.26 10.95 -2.66
CA ILE A 361 -13.34 11.08 -3.80
C ILE A 361 -12.97 12.54 -4.02
N THR A 362 -11.87 12.80 -4.70
CA THR A 362 -11.46 14.17 -5.05
C THR A 362 -12.61 14.91 -5.74
N PRO A 363 -12.85 16.19 -5.37
CA PRO A 363 -13.89 17.00 -5.97
C PRO A 363 -13.75 17.09 -7.49
N GLY A 364 -14.86 17.18 -8.18
CA GLY A 364 -14.93 17.27 -9.62
C GLY A 364 -15.11 18.68 -10.15
N SER A 365 -15.51 18.77 -11.42
CA SER A 365 -15.85 20.01 -12.11
C SER A 365 -17.12 19.86 -12.93
N THR A 366 -17.87 20.93 -13.12
CA THR A 366 -19.00 21.03 -14.07
C THR A 366 -18.58 21.54 -15.43
N GLU A 367 -17.29 21.83 -15.62
CA GLU A 367 -16.68 22.27 -16.88
C GLU A 367 -15.42 21.43 -17.15
N VAL A 368 -15.10 21.25 -18.41
CA VAL A 368 -13.94 20.48 -18.86
C VAL A 368 -13.28 21.15 -20.05
N LEU A 369 -11.99 20.92 -20.21
CA LEU A 369 -11.20 21.41 -21.33
C LEU A 369 -11.69 20.83 -22.66
N ASP A 370 -12.04 21.71 -23.59
CA ASP A 370 -12.12 21.38 -25.01
C ASP A 370 -10.69 21.41 -25.58
N TRP A 371 -10.16 20.25 -25.92
CA TRP A 371 -8.77 20.12 -26.38
C TRP A 371 -8.51 20.74 -27.75
N GLU A 372 -9.56 20.99 -28.56
CA GLU A 372 -9.43 21.65 -29.85
C GLU A 372 -9.30 23.18 -29.69
N THR A 373 -10.02 23.76 -28.73
CA THR A 373 -10.08 25.22 -28.53
C THR A 373 -9.19 25.71 -27.40
N GLY A 374 -8.84 24.86 -26.43
CA GLY A 374 -8.12 25.23 -25.21
C GLY A 374 -9.00 25.94 -24.16
N GLU A 375 -10.31 26.06 -24.40
CA GLU A 375 -11.27 26.74 -23.53
C GLU A 375 -12.00 25.73 -22.62
N LEU A 376 -12.53 26.19 -21.49
CA LEU A 376 -13.42 25.40 -20.63
C LEU A 376 -14.85 25.43 -21.22
N VAL A 377 -15.45 24.23 -21.34
CA VAL A 377 -16.82 24.03 -21.80
C VAL A 377 -17.64 23.27 -20.75
N PRO A 378 -18.96 23.51 -20.64
CA PRO A 378 -19.80 22.77 -19.70
C PRO A 378 -19.78 21.27 -19.96
N CYS A 379 -19.81 20.48 -18.88
CA CYS A 379 -20.01 19.04 -18.93
C CYS A 379 -21.40 18.67 -19.43
N ASP A 380 -21.45 17.82 -20.45
CA ASP A 380 -22.66 17.16 -20.94
C ASP A 380 -22.35 15.67 -21.24
N GLU A 381 -23.31 14.95 -21.81
CA GLU A 381 -23.14 13.52 -22.14
C GLU A 381 -22.02 13.25 -23.16
N THR A 382 -21.60 14.27 -23.93
CA THR A 382 -20.55 14.17 -24.94
C THR A 382 -19.17 14.55 -24.38
N THR A 383 -19.13 15.68 -23.68
CA THR A 383 -17.88 16.24 -23.13
C THR A 383 -17.43 15.50 -21.87
N CYS A 384 -18.38 14.96 -21.08
CA CYS A 384 -18.12 14.26 -19.82
C CYS A 384 -18.96 12.97 -19.73
N PRO A 385 -18.70 11.93 -20.56
CA PRO A 385 -19.53 10.73 -20.60
C PRO A 385 -19.55 9.92 -19.30
N TYR A 386 -18.60 10.17 -18.39
CA TYR A 386 -18.50 9.53 -17.09
C TYR A 386 -18.93 10.43 -15.92
N ALA A 387 -19.49 11.60 -16.19
CA ALA A 387 -19.95 12.53 -15.14
C ALA A 387 -21.02 11.88 -14.26
N ILE A 388 -20.95 12.15 -12.97
CA ILE A 388 -21.93 11.72 -11.97
C ILE A 388 -22.75 12.97 -11.59
N ASP A 389 -24.05 12.95 -11.82
CA ASP A 389 -24.94 14.09 -11.55
C ASP A 389 -24.49 15.40 -12.21
N GLY A 390 -23.85 15.32 -13.40
CA GLY A 390 -23.33 16.47 -14.13
C GLY A 390 -21.98 16.99 -13.66
N VAL A 391 -21.32 16.28 -12.74
CA VAL A 391 -19.98 16.59 -12.25
C VAL A 391 -18.99 15.59 -12.82
N ASN A 392 -17.98 16.07 -13.51
CA ASN A 392 -16.85 15.27 -13.97
C ASN A 392 -15.89 15.04 -12.81
N HIS A 393 -15.75 13.77 -12.39
CA HIS A 393 -14.74 13.35 -11.42
C HIS A 393 -13.61 12.63 -12.14
N ALA A 394 -12.37 13.00 -11.84
CA ALA A 394 -11.17 12.34 -12.30
C ALA A 394 -10.33 11.97 -11.06
N PRO A 395 -10.73 10.94 -10.30
CA PRO A 395 -10.07 10.59 -9.05
C PRO A 395 -8.66 10.10 -9.32
N PHE A 396 -7.74 10.47 -8.44
CA PHE A 396 -6.33 10.17 -8.57
C PHE A 396 -5.94 9.05 -7.59
N ALA A 397 -5.71 7.85 -8.12
CA ALA A 397 -5.11 6.74 -7.38
C ALA A 397 -3.58 6.80 -7.43
N SER A 398 -3.06 7.98 -7.76
CA SER A 398 -1.65 8.31 -7.69
C SER A 398 -0.74 7.33 -8.45
N PHE A 399 0.45 7.14 -7.92
CA PHE A 399 1.44 6.19 -8.41
C PHE A 399 1.09 4.72 -8.08
N GLY A 400 0.02 4.46 -7.33
CA GLY A 400 -0.46 3.13 -6.93
C GLY A 400 0.15 2.62 -5.63
N GLY A 401 0.54 3.54 -4.73
CA GLY A 401 1.05 3.22 -3.40
C GLY A 401 2.51 2.74 -3.39
N TRP A 402 3.07 2.60 -2.20
CA TRP A 402 4.47 2.24 -2.01
C TRP A 402 4.69 0.75 -2.21
N SER A 403 5.74 0.43 -2.96
CA SER A 403 6.03 -0.95 -3.36
C SER A 403 7.47 -1.35 -3.09
N GLY A 404 7.68 -2.61 -2.72
CA GLY A 404 9.00 -3.21 -2.51
C GLY A 404 9.62 -3.67 -3.82
N GLY A 405 10.84 -3.20 -4.13
CA GLY A 405 11.65 -3.67 -5.25
C GLY A 405 13.02 -4.15 -4.78
N ILE A 406 13.66 -5.02 -5.54
CA ILE A 406 14.91 -5.69 -5.19
C ILE A 406 16.01 -5.26 -6.15
N ASN A 407 17.19 -4.94 -5.61
CA ASN A 407 18.37 -4.61 -6.39
C ASN A 407 18.85 -5.84 -7.18
N ALA A 408 18.85 -5.75 -8.51
CA ALA A 408 19.29 -6.85 -9.37
C ALA A 408 20.77 -7.26 -9.15
N ALA A 409 21.59 -6.33 -8.63
CA ALA A 409 23.00 -6.57 -8.35
C ALA A 409 23.27 -7.18 -6.96
N ALA A 410 22.27 -7.36 -6.11
CA ALA A 410 22.44 -8.03 -4.83
C ALA A 410 22.78 -9.52 -5.01
N ASP A 411 23.45 -10.12 -4.02
CA ASP A 411 23.75 -11.56 -4.02
C ASP A 411 22.45 -12.38 -4.05
N ASP A 412 22.45 -13.51 -4.77
CA ASP A 412 21.24 -14.33 -4.96
C ASP A 412 20.55 -14.71 -3.64
N LYS A 413 21.33 -15.08 -2.60
CA LYS A 413 20.76 -15.43 -1.29
C LYS A 413 20.12 -14.21 -0.60
N VAL A 414 20.65 -13.01 -0.82
CA VAL A 414 20.08 -11.75 -0.31
C VAL A 414 18.81 -11.39 -1.08
N LYS A 415 18.80 -11.56 -2.42
CA LYS A 415 17.59 -11.40 -3.25
C LYS A 415 16.48 -12.36 -2.82
N ASP A 416 16.83 -13.63 -2.54
CA ASP A 416 15.85 -14.60 -2.05
C ASP A 416 15.26 -14.19 -0.69
N ALA A 417 16.09 -13.69 0.22
CA ALA A 417 15.64 -13.22 1.53
C ALA A 417 14.81 -11.91 1.43
N ALA A 418 15.20 -10.98 0.56
CA ALA A 418 14.47 -9.74 0.32
C ALA A 418 13.09 -10.01 -0.32
N TYR A 419 13.04 -10.92 -1.30
CA TYR A 419 11.77 -11.38 -1.87
C TYR A 419 10.87 -11.99 -0.78
N ALA A 420 11.41 -12.92 0.01
CA ALA A 420 10.66 -13.56 1.08
C ALA A 420 10.15 -12.55 2.13
N PHE A 421 10.90 -11.47 2.41
CA PHE A 421 10.46 -10.42 3.32
C PHE A 421 9.29 -9.62 2.75
N PHE A 422 9.36 -9.17 1.50
CA PHE A 422 8.26 -8.43 0.88
C PHE A 422 7.04 -9.31 0.64
N SER A 423 7.24 -10.58 0.24
CA SER A 423 6.15 -11.55 0.15
C SER A 423 5.47 -11.75 1.50
N TYR A 424 6.25 -11.97 2.58
CA TYR A 424 5.73 -12.09 3.94
C TYR A 424 4.88 -10.88 4.35
N MET A 425 5.37 -9.66 4.10
CA MET A 425 4.61 -8.45 4.40
C MET A 425 3.33 -8.32 3.57
N ASN A 426 3.36 -8.74 2.32
CA ASN A 426 2.24 -8.66 1.40
C ASN A 426 1.17 -9.73 1.68
N GLN A 427 1.51 -10.89 2.28
CA GLN A 427 0.55 -11.95 2.59
C GLN A 427 -0.67 -11.42 3.37
N PRO A 428 -1.90 -11.93 3.11
CA PRO A 428 -3.11 -11.44 3.77
C PRO A 428 -3.05 -11.45 5.30
N ALA A 429 -2.35 -12.41 5.89
CA ALA A 429 -2.21 -12.51 7.35
C ALA A 429 -1.49 -11.31 7.97
N GLN A 430 -0.55 -10.68 7.27
CA GLN A 430 0.17 -9.48 7.70
C GLN A 430 -0.48 -8.22 7.16
N SER A 431 -0.70 -8.15 5.86
CA SER A 431 -1.15 -6.94 5.18
C SER A 431 -2.55 -6.49 5.63
N ASN A 432 -3.48 -7.43 5.88
CA ASN A 432 -4.83 -7.08 6.35
C ASN A 432 -4.84 -6.47 7.77
N VAL A 433 -3.81 -6.76 8.56
CA VAL A 433 -3.60 -6.10 9.86
C VAL A 433 -2.92 -4.75 9.65
N ASP A 434 -1.87 -4.70 8.83
CA ASP A 434 -1.03 -3.53 8.67
C ASP A 434 -1.78 -2.32 8.12
N VAL A 435 -2.70 -2.51 7.18
CA VAL A 435 -3.54 -1.43 6.61
C VAL A 435 -4.59 -0.86 7.58
N THR A 436 -4.84 -1.52 8.71
CA THR A 436 -5.80 -1.03 9.73
C THR A 436 -5.14 -0.35 10.92
N ILE A 437 -3.81 -0.27 10.95
CA ILE A 437 -3.07 0.35 12.08
C ILE A 437 -2.98 1.85 11.89
N GLY A 438 -3.61 2.63 12.78
CA GLY A 438 -3.70 4.08 12.68
C GLY A 438 -2.38 4.87 12.79
N LYS A 439 -1.26 4.22 13.10
CA LYS A 439 0.07 4.86 13.18
C LYS A 439 0.90 4.69 11.92
N THR A 440 0.40 3.95 10.93
CA THR A 440 1.06 3.69 9.65
C THR A 440 0.38 4.47 8.54
N GLY A 441 1.05 4.60 7.39
CA GLY A 441 0.45 5.14 6.18
C GLY A 441 0.03 4.04 5.20
N TYR A 442 -0.02 2.77 5.63
CA TYR A 442 -0.45 1.69 4.75
C TYR A 442 -1.95 1.73 4.54
N ASN A 443 -2.35 1.90 3.30
CA ASN A 443 -3.73 1.95 2.85
C ASN A 443 -4.11 0.65 2.12
N PRO A 444 -5.41 0.31 2.00
CA PRO A 444 -5.83 -0.94 1.41
C PRO A 444 -5.50 -1.02 -0.08
N TYR A 445 -4.97 -2.17 -0.50
CA TYR A 445 -4.61 -2.48 -1.89
C TYR A 445 -5.04 -3.89 -2.33
N ARG A 446 -5.68 -4.66 -1.42
CA ARG A 446 -6.21 -5.99 -1.72
C ARG A 446 -7.73 -5.97 -1.77
N THR A 447 -8.30 -6.76 -2.65
CA THR A 447 -9.76 -6.93 -2.77
C THR A 447 -10.38 -7.39 -1.45
N SER A 448 -9.74 -8.32 -0.75
CA SER A 448 -10.20 -8.80 0.57
C SER A 448 -10.24 -7.70 1.63
N GLN A 449 -9.35 -6.70 1.56
CA GLN A 449 -9.31 -5.59 2.50
C GLN A 449 -10.52 -4.67 2.35
N PHE A 450 -10.99 -4.44 1.13
CA PHE A 450 -12.21 -3.66 0.88
C PHE A 450 -13.48 -4.41 1.28
N LEU A 451 -13.52 -5.71 1.04
CA LEU A 451 -14.69 -6.54 1.35
C LEU A 451 -14.88 -6.78 2.84
N ASN A 452 -13.81 -6.78 3.63
CA ASN A 452 -13.86 -7.03 5.08
C ASN A 452 -13.98 -5.72 5.88
N ARG A 453 -15.08 -4.98 5.71
CA ARG A 453 -15.32 -3.73 6.46
C ARG A 453 -15.35 -3.91 7.97
N GLN A 454 -15.65 -5.14 8.45
CA GLN A 454 -15.67 -5.44 9.87
C GLN A 454 -14.28 -5.30 10.52
N ALA A 455 -13.21 -5.63 9.81
CA ALA A 455 -11.83 -5.45 10.32
C ALA A 455 -11.53 -3.97 10.66
N TRP A 456 -12.05 -3.04 9.88
CA TRP A 456 -11.89 -1.60 10.12
C TRP A 456 -12.69 -1.13 11.35
N VAL A 457 -13.88 -1.71 11.55
CA VAL A 457 -14.67 -1.45 12.77
C VAL A 457 -13.97 -2.02 14.01
N GLU A 458 -13.39 -3.19 13.92
CA GLU A 458 -12.62 -3.80 15.01
C GLU A 458 -11.33 -3.02 15.31
N ALA A 459 -10.75 -2.36 14.30
CA ALA A 459 -9.61 -1.47 14.46
C ALA A 459 -9.96 -0.11 15.10
N GLY A 460 -11.26 0.23 15.21
CA GLY A 460 -11.73 1.42 15.92
C GLY A 460 -12.55 2.42 15.11
N MET A 461 -12.79 2.17 13.80
CA MET A 461 -13.71 3.00 13.02
C MET A 461 -15.16 2.74 13.44
N SER A 462 -16.02 3.78 13.43
CA SER A 462 -17.45 3.52 13.40
C SER A 462 -17.84 2.85 12.07
N PRO A 463 -18.96 2.10 12.02
CA PRO A 463 -19.44 1.50 10.76
C PRO A 463 -19.64 2.54 9.64
N GLN A 464 -20.03 3.76 9.99
CA GLN A 464 -20.20 4.84 9.03
C GLN A 464 -18.86 5.37 8.52
N ALA A 465 -17.89 5.58 9.40
CA ALA A 465 -16.54 6.03 9.02
C ALA A 465 -15.86 4.98 8.12
N ALA A 466 -15.92 3.69 8.46
CA ALA A 466 -15.40 2.62 7.63
C ALA A 466 -16.08 2.57 6.24
N SER A 467 -17.41 2.78 6.19
CA SER A 467 -18.14 2.81 4.93
C SER A 467 -17.76 4.01 4.06
N ASN A 468 -17.60 5.19 4.65
CA ASN A 468 -17.20 6.39 3.93
C ASN A 468 -15.77 6.28 3.40
N TYR A 469 -14.84 5.87 4.25
CA TYR A 469 -13.43 5.72 3.92
C TYR A 469 -13.21 4.70 2.78
N LEU A 470 -13.64 3.46 2.98
CA LEU A 470 -13.48 2.42 1.97
C LEU A 470 -14.30 2.71 0.71
N GLY A 471 -15.48 3.31 0.86
CA GLY A 471 -16.32 3.70 -0.27
C GLY A 471 -15.68 4.75 -1.16
N ALA A 472 -14.96 5.72 -0.59
CA ALA A 472 -14.22 6.71 -1.37
C ALA A 472 -13.10 6.05 -2.20
N ILE A 473 -12.38 5.11 -1.61
CA ILE A 473 -11.32 4.35 -2.31
C ILE A 473 -11.93 3.45 -3.40
N GLU A 474 -12.98 2.68 -3.08
CA GLU A 474 -13.68 1.83 -4.05
C GLU A 474 -14.20 2.65 -5.25
N ASN A 475 -14.76 3.84 -5.01
CA ASN A 475 -15.23 4.73 -6.06
C ASN A 475 -14.07 5.24 -6.93
N SER A 476 -12.92 5.53 -6.34
CA SER A 476 -11.72 5.93 -7.09
C SER A 476 -11.24 4.80 -8.00
N LEU A 477 -11.11 3.57 -7.46
CA LEU A 477 -10.67 2.39 -8.23
C LEU A 477 -11.67 1.95 -9.31
N ALA A 478 -12.96 2.18 -9.10
CA ALA A 478 -14.02 1.82 -10.03
C ALA A 478 -14.27 2.89 -11.11
N SER A 479 -13.65 4.06 -10.99
CA SER A 479 -13.87 5.15 -11.95
C SER A 479 -13.27 4.84 -13.31
N PRO A 480 -14.05 4.86 -14.41
CA PRO A 480 -13.50 4.74 -15.74
C PRO A 480 -12.66 5.96 -16.17
N ASN A 481 -12.75 7.04 -15.40
CA ASN A 481 -12.02 8.30 -15.59
C ASN A 481 -10.95 8.52 -14.51
N MET A 482 -10.44 7.44 -13.90
CA MET A 482 -9.36 7.51 -12.92
C MET A 482 -8.08 8.05 -13.58
N VAL A 483 -7.38 8.93 -12.89
CA VAL A 483 -6.10 9.50 -13.36
C VAL A 483 -4.95 8.59 -12.95
N LEU A 484 -4.06 8.33 -13.90
CA LEU A 484 -2.78 7.66 -13.68
C LEU A 484 -1.68 8.70 -13.51
N ASP A 485 -0.72 8.41 -12.63
CA ASP A 485 0.45 9.28 -12.45
C ASP A 485 1.37 9.24 -13.67
N LEU A 486 2.17 10.29 -13.82
CA LEU A 486 3.15 10.40 -14.89
C LEU A 486 4.24 9.33 -14.72
N ARG A 487 4.26 8.31 -15.58
CA ARG A 487 5.24 7.23 -15.57
C ARG A 487 6.03 7.20 -16.87
N VAL A 488 6.95 8.16 -16.98
CA VAL A 488 7.89 8.32 -18.09
C VAL A 488 9.33 8.38 -17.57
N PRO A 489 10.33 8.11 -18.41
CA PRO A 489 11.73 8.30 -18.01
C PRO A 489 11.99 9.68 -17.43
N GLN A 490 12.70 9.72 -16.30
CA GLN A 490 13.05 10.92 -15.55
C GLN A 490 11.86 11.78 -15.12
N ASN A 491 10.73 11.15 -14.79
CA ASN A 491 9.51 11.86 -14.38
C ASN A 491 9.73 12.84 -13.22
N GLN A 492 10.68 12.56 -12.32
CA GLN A 492 11.02 13.47 -11.22
C GLN A 492 11.53 14.84 -11.67
N ARG A 493 12.13 14.92 -12.84
CA ARG A 493 12.53 16.22 -13.41
C ARG A 493 11.29 17.04 -13.80
N TYR A 494 10.29 16.40 -14.40
CA TYR A 494 9.03 17.06 -14.74
C TYR A 494 8.25 17.49 -13.49
N GLN A 495 8.04 16.57 -12.56
CA GLN A 495 7.17 16.80 -11.40
C GLN A 495 7.88 17.52 -10.26
N GLN A 496 8.93 16.92 -9.66
CA GLN A 496 9.53 17.46 -8.44
C GLN A 496 10.48 18.64 -8.71
N VAL A 497 11.14 18.68 -9.87
CA VAL A 497 12.09 19.77 -10.16
C VAL A 497 11.37 20.95 -10.80
N VAL A 498 10.66 20.76 -11.89
CA VAL A 498 10.04 21.85 -12.65
C VAL A 498 8.71 22.26 -12.04
N LEU A 499 7.73 21.34 -11.99
CA LEU A 499 6.36 21.65 -11.55
C LEU A 499 6.33 22.13 -10.09
N ASP A 500 6.92 21.38 -9.16
CA ASP A 500 6.92 21.73 -7.74
C ASP A 500 7.63 23.07 -7.45
N LEU A 501 8.69 23.39 -8.18
CA LEU A 501 9.35 24.69 -8.07
C LEU A 501 8.42 25.84 -8.47
N ALA A 502 7.76 25.73 -9.61
CA ALA A 502 6.86 26.75 -10.11
C ALA A 502 5.65 26.93 -9.16
N LEU A 503 5.09 25.82 -8.65
CA LEU A 503 4.01 25.86 -7.67
C LEU A 503 4.41 26.57 -6.37
N SER A 504 5.62 26.26 -5.86
CA SER A 504 6.15 26.88 -4.65
C SER A 504 6.35 28.38 -4.83
N GLN A 505 6.90 28.81 -5.96
CA GLN A 505 7.13 30.23 -6.27
C GLN A 505 5.80 30.99 -6.48
N PHE A 506 4.84 30.35 -7.16
CA PHE A 506 3.52 30.92 -7.38
C PHE A 506 2.76 31.08 -6.06
N ALA A 507 2.70 30.06 -5.23
CA ALA A 507 2.04 30.11 -3.93
C ALA A 507 2.70 31.08 -2.95
N ALA A 508 4.02 31.32 -3.07
CA ALA A 508 4.75 32.36 -2.33
C ALA A 508 4.51 33.78 -2.88
N GLY A 509 3.86 33.92 -4.03
CA GLY A 509 3.66 35.21 -4.70
C GLY A 509 4.94 35.77 -5.33
N GLU A 510 5.95 34.94 -5.59
CA GLU A 510 7.20 35.33 -6.24
C GLU A 510 7.05 35.46 -7.75
N ILE A 511 6.14 34.69 -8.35
CA ILE A 511 5.77 34.73 -9.76
C ILE A 511 4.26 34.77 -9.91
N THR A 512 3.78 35.29 -11.03
CA THR A 512 2.36 35.28 -11.40
C THR A 512 1.92 33.90 -11.87
N ARG A 513 0.60 33.67 -11.98
CA ARG A 513 0.04 32.42 -12.53
C ARG A 513 0.56 32.15 -13.95
N ASP A 514 0.53 33.17 -14.81
CA ASP A 514 0.95 33.01 -16.21
C ASP A 514 2.47 32.76 -16.32
N GLU A 515 3.28 33.35 -15.44
CA GLU A 515 4.72 33.03 -15.34
C GLU A 515 4.94 31.59 -14.85
N ALA A 516 4.12 31.10 -13.90
CA ALA A 516 4.20 29.71 -13.46
C ALA A 516 3.85 28.71 -14.59
N ILE A 517 2.77 28.96 -15.33
CA ILE A 517 2.38 28.16 -16.52
C ILE A 517 3.52 28.12 -17.52
N GLN A 518 4.07 29.29 -17.88
CA GLN A 518 5.17 29.38 -18.86
C GLN A 518 6.43 28.65 -18.37
N GLN A 519 6.77 28.79 -17.09
CA GLN A 519 7.92 28.10 -16.51
C GLN A 519 7.77 26.58 -16.55
N ILE A 520 6.57 26.05 -16.26
CA ILE A 520 6.27 24.61 -16.31
C ILE A 520 6.34 24.14 -17.76
N TYR A 521 5.69 24.85 -18.68
CA TYR A 521 5.66 24.49 -20.10
C TYR A 521 7.08 24.42 -20.69
N ASP A 522 7.84 25.50 -20.54
CA ASP A 522 9.23 25.58 -21.08
C ASP A 522 10.13 24.52 -20.44
N GLY A 523 10.03 24.31 -19.14
CA GLY A 523 10.84 23.31 -18.44
C GLY A 523 10.50 21.88 -18.83
N TRP A 524 9.23 21.57 -19.07
CA TRP A 524 8.81 20.24 -19.56
C TRP A 524 9.24 20.02 -21.01
N GLU A 525 9.11 21.03 -21.86
CA GLU A 525 9.60 20.98 -23.24
C GLU A 525 11.13 20.79 -23.31
N GLU A 526 11.90 21.50 -22.48
CA GLU A 526 13.37 21.33 -22.41
C GLU A 526 13.75 19.89 -22.05
N ILE A 527 13.08 19.28 -21.07
CA ILE A 527 13.33 17.89 -20.67
C ILE A 527 12.95 16.93 -21.82
N THR A 528 11.80 17.16 -22.45
CA THR A 528 11.30 16.37 -23.57
C THR A 528 12.27 16.41 -24.76
N ASP A 529 12.79 17.59 -25.11
CA ASP A 529 13.75 17.77 -26.20
C ASP A 529 15.10 17.09 -25.89
N GLU A 530 15.54 17.14 -24.62
CA GLU A 530 16.77 16.47 -24.17
C GLU A 530 16.67 14.94 -24.24
N LEU A 531 15.52 14.38 -23.82
CA LEU A 531 15.32 12.93 -23.72
C LEU A 531 14.82 12.28 -25.02
N GLY A 532 14.25 13.08 -25.93
CA GLY A 532 13.64 12.62 -27.18
C GLY A 532 12.13 12.47 -27.08
N ARG A 533 11.39 13.35 -27.77
CA ARG A 533 9.92 13.41 -27.71
C ARG A 533 9.24 12.08 -28.08
N GLU A 534 9.75 11.39 -29.11
CA GLU A 534 9.16 10.11 -29.55
C GLU A 534 9.29 9.03 -28.48
N ASP A 535 10.44 8.97 -27.78
CA ASP A 535 10.66 7.99 -26.71
C ASP A 535 9.77 8.29 -25.50
N GLN A 536 9.64 9.58 -25.13
CA GLN A 536 8.78 10.02 -24.03
C GLN A 536 7.29 9.78 -24.35
N LEU A 537 6.85 10.08 -25.58
CA LEU A 537 5.49 9.80 -26.02
C LEU A 537 5.16 8.31 -25.96
N ASN A 538 6.06 7.45 -26.46
CA ASN A 538 5.86 6.00 -26.41
C ASN A 538 5.76 5.48 -24.97
N ALA A 539 6.60 5.98 -24.06
CA ALA A 539 6.52 5.63 -22.65
C ALA A 539 5.21 6.11 -22.01
N TYR A 540 4.77 7.32 -22.34
CA TYR A 540 3.51 7.88 -21.85
C TYR A 540 2.29 7.07 -22.34
N LEU A 541 2.19 6.79 -23.64
CA LEU A 541 1.13 5.94 -24.19
C LEU A 541 1.11 4.55 -23.58
N GLY A 542 2.30 3.94 -23.37
CA GLY A 542 2.42 2.68 -22.65
C GLY A 542 1.89 2.74 -21.24
N SER A 543 2.15 3.85 -20.53
CA SER A 543 1.65 4.06 -19.16
C SER A 543 0.13 4.26 -19.09
N LEU A 544 -0.48 4.83 -20.14
CA LEU A 544 -1.92 5.01 -20.24
C LEU A 544 -2.67 3.75 -20.74
N GLY A 545 -1.95 2.69 -21.10
CA GLY A 545 -2.56 1.48 -21.70
C GLY A 545 -3.11 1.70 -23.12
N ALA A 546 -2.61 2.70 -23.83
CA ALA A 546 -3.07 3.13 -25.16
C ALA A 546 -2.26 2.53 -26.32
N ASN A 547 -1.40 1.50 -26.10
CA ASN A 547 -0.57 0.83 -27.09
C ASN A 547 -1.34 -0.22 -27.90
#